data_b9d4e0016e733ac1b669219d218711b1
#
_entry.id   b9d4e0016e733ac1b669219d218711b1
#
_cell.length_a   1.000
_cell.length_b   1.000
_cell.length_c   1.000
_cell.angle_alpha   90.00
_cell.angle_beta   90.00
_cell.angle_gamma   90.00
#
_symmetry.space_group_name_H-M   'P 1'
#
loop_
_entity.id
_entity.type
_entity.pdbx_description
1 polymer ?
#
loop_
_entity_poly.entity_id
_entity_poly.type
_entity_poly.pdbx_seq_one_letter_code
_entity_poly.pdbx_strand_id
1 'polypeptide(L)'
;MIKILWLLESKINSDFINKISNELELKMQISSSFENGLIYDVIILENLAIISHLSEIQKNSILIYVLDEKNNIFDHQNIYVNYYIRNVSLYEDLYQAFLKSKDFLLKKINTISLKSGKINYHIIKNNILYIESFRNYIVIHTSISDYTLRYTLKKIHKKLGNEFVQCHKSYLVNLNNVICIKENTIELKNEVTLPIGNKYKQNLYNLIYK
;
A
#
# COMPACT_ATOMS: atom_id res chain seq x y z
N MET A 1 -1.65 -3.96 -0.42
CA MET A 1 -1.39 -5.04 0.56
C MET A 1 -0.79 -4.40 1.79
N ILE A 2 -1.35 -4.67 2.96
CA ILE A 2 -0.89 -4.16 4.26
C ILE A 2 0.23 -5.06 4.75
N LYS A 3 1.37 -4.49 5.10
CA LYS A 3 2.52 -5.22 5.66
C LYS A 3 2.51 -5.11 7.17
N ILE A 4 2.47 -6.24 7.84
CA ILE A 4 2.42 -6.35 9.29
C ILE A 4 3.74 -6.94 9.77
N LEU A 5 4.38 -6.27 10.73
CA LEU A 5 5.48 -6.81 11.52
C LEU A 5 4.89 -7.33 12.85
N TRP A 6 5.08 -8.63 13.09
CA TRP A 6 4.57 -9.33 14.27
C TRP A 6 5.72 -9.76 15.17
N LEU A 7 5.90 -9.11 16.30
CA LEU A 7 7.00 -9.32 17.24
C LEU A 7 6.46 -9.72 18.61
N LEU A 8 5.62 -10.77 18.66
CA LEU A 8 5.17 -11.39 19.89
C LEU A 8 5.95 -12.71 20.09
N GLU A 9 6.25 -13.07 21.33
CA GLU A 9 6.85 -14.37 21.69
C GLU A 9 5.89 -15.52 21.41
N SER A 10 4.58 -15.28 21.53
CA SER A 10 3.56 -16.23 21.12
C SER A 10 3.60 -16.47 19.62
N LYS A 11 3.59 -17.74 19.20
CA LYS A 11 3.55 -18.11 17.78
C LYS A 11 2.44 -17.35 17.06
N ILE A 12 2.79 -16.78 15.92
CA ILE A 12 1.81 -16.14 15.01
C ILE A 12 0.66 -17.11 14.80
N ASN A 13 -0.52 -16.75 15.24
CA ASN A 13 -1.71 -17.44 14.80
C ASN A 13 -2.13 -16.84 13.46
N SER A 14 -1.59 -17.40 12.37
CA SER A 14 -1.92 -16.99 10.99
C SER A 14 -3.43 -16.99 10.74
N ASP A 15 -4.18 -17.86 11.43
CA ASP A 15 -5.63 -17.97 11.29
C ASP A 15 -6.34 -16.73 11.83
N PHE A 16 -5.82 -16.09 12.87
CA PHE A 16 -6.37 -14.83 13.38
C PHE A 16 -6.26 -13.71 12.34
N ILE A 17 -5.08 -13.55 11.76
CA ILE A 17 -4.87 -12.49 10.78
C ILE A 17 -5.61 -12.79 9.48
N ASN A 18 -5.65 -14.05 9.05
CA ASN A 18 -6.43 -14.45 7.88
C ASN A 18 -7.93 -14.18 8.09
N LYS A 19 -8.46 -14.45 9.27
CA LYS A 19 -9.85 -14.16 9.62
C LYS A 19 -10.12 -12.66 9.60
N ILE A 20 -9.29 -11.83 10.24
CA ILE A 20 -9.40 -10.37 10.22
C ILE A 20 -9.26 -9.84 8.79
N SER A 21 -8.32 -10.37 8.00
CA SER A 21 -8.12 -10.02 6.59
C SER A 21 -9.38 -10.24 5.77
N ASN A 22 -10.04 -11.37 5.93
CA ASN A 22 -11.26 -11.72 5.21
C ASN A 22 -12.46 -10.86 5.66
N GLU A 23 -12.68 -10.73 6.98
CA GLU A 23 -13.81 -9.97 7.52
C GLU A 23 -13.72 -8.47 7.20
N LEU A 24 -12.51 -7.91 7.18
CA LEU A 24 -12.28 -6.50 6.86
C LEU A 24 -11.99 -6.25 5.36
N GLU A 25 -11.90 -7.30 4.55
CA GLU A 25 -11.52 -7.21 3.12
C GLU A 25 -10.16 -6.51 2.91
N LEU A 26 -9.22 -6.73 3.83
CA LEU A 26 -7.88 -6.14 3.82
C LEU A 26 -6.84 -7.20 3.44
N LYS A 27 -6.21 -7.08 2.28
CA LYS A 27 -5.08 -7.96 1.92
C LYS A 27 -3.89 -7.66 2.82
N MET A 28 -3.48 -8.63 3.64
CA MET A 28 -2.42 -8.51 4.64
C MET A 28 -1.26 -9.46 4.34
N GLN A 29 -0.05 -9.05 4.68
CA GLN A 29 1.17 -9.87 4.67
C GLN A 29 1.88 -9.70 6.01
N ILE A 30 2.28 -10.81 6.63
CA ILE A 30 2.91 -10.83 7.95
C ILE A 30 4.37 -11.21 7.79
N SER A 31 5.24 -10.51 8.53
CA SER A 31 6.63 -10.87 8.77
C SER A 31 6.85 -11.02 10.28
N SER A 32 7.54 -12.08 10.68
CA SER A 32 7.88 -12.36 12.08
C SER A 32 9.25 -11.82 12.50
N SER A 33 9.98 -11.24 11.56
CA SER A 33 11.28 -10.63 11.78
C SER A 33 11.40 -9.33 11.02
N PHE A 34 12.20 -8.43 11.56
CA PHE A 34 12.51 -7.16 10.90
C PHE A 34 13.41 -7.39 9.68
N GLU A 35 12.99 -6.88 8.54
CA GLU A 35 13.77 -6.89 7.29
C GLU A 35 14.27 -5.48 6.98
N ASN A 36 15.59 -5.31 6.84
CA ASN A 36 16.20 -4.02 6.51
C ASN A 36 15.67 -3.46 5.18
N GLY A 37 15.22 -2.19 5.23
CA GLY A 37 14.68 -1.50 4.06
C GLY A 37 13.20 -1.79 3.76
N LEU A 38 12.54 -2.67 4.52
CA LEU A 38 11.10 -2.88 4.44
C LEU A 38 10.36 -1.90 5.36
N ILE A 39 9.32 -1.25 4.83
CA ILE A 39 8.42 -0.39 5.60
C ILE A 39 7.17 -1.18 5.94
N TYR A 40 6.82 -1.23 7.21
CA TYR A 40 5.62 -1.88 7.71
C TYR A 40 4.50 -0.87 7.91
N ASP A 41 3.27 -1.30 7.67
CA ASP A 41 2.07 -0.47 7.85
C ASP A 41 1.53 -0.59 9.27
N VAL A 42 1.66 -1.79 9.86
CA VAL A 42 1.27 -2.10 11.23
C VAL A 42 2.42 -2.84 11.90
N ILE A 43 2.72 -2.49 13.14
CA ILE A 43 3.71 -3.16 13.98
C ILE A 43 3.00 -3.61 15.25
N ILE A 44 3.04 -4.92 15.53
CA ILE A 44 2.45 -5.54 16.71
C ILE A 44 3.58 -6.10 17.55
N LEU A 45 3.69 -5.67 18.80
CA LEU A 45 4.78 -6.07 19.68
C LEU A 45 4.36 -6.08 21.16
N GLU A 46 5.08 -6.85 21.98
CA GLU A 46 4.92 -6.94 23.42
C GLU A 46 6.13 -6.42 24.21
N ASN A 47 7.22 -6.08 23.50
CA ASN A 47 8.43 -5.54 24.12
C ASN A 47 8.80 -4.20 23.47
N LEU A 48 8.66 -3.11 24.23
CA LEU A 48 8.94 -1.76 23.76
C LEU A 48 10.44 -1.43 23.67
N ALA A 49 11.34 -2.21 24.27
CA ALA A 49 12.77 -2.02 24.13
C ALA A 49 13.25 -2.16 22.67
N ILE A 50 12.51 -2.90 21.85
CA ILE A 50 12.77 -3.08 20.42
C ILE A 50 12.55 -1.76 19.64
N ILE A 51 11.73 -0.86 20.16
CA ILE A 51 11.33 0.39 19.49
C ILE A 51 12.48 1.37 19.31
N SER A 52 13.48 1.36 20.20
CA SER A 52 14.66 2.23 20.06
C SER A 52 15.40 2.00 18.72
N HIS A 53 15.33 0.80 18.17
CA HIS A 53 15.89 0.44 16.87
C HIS A 53 14.94 0.71 15.69
N LEU A 54 13.66 1.03 15.97
CA LEU A 54 12.62 1.26 14.96
C LEU A 54 12.29 2.75 14.76
N SER A 55 12.99 3.66 15.43
CA SER A 55 12.61 5.07 15.60
C SER A 55 12.45 5.88 14.28
N GLU A 56 13.13 5.52 13.20
CA GLU A 56 12.94 6.17 11.89
C GLU A 56 11.80 5.58 11.06
N ILE A 57 11.44 4.32 11.33
CA ILE A 57 10.46 3.56 10.54
C ILE A 57 9.03 3.84 11.00
N GLN A 58 8.88 4.30 12.24
CA GLN A 58 7.59 4.41 12.94
C GLN A 58 6.70 5.59 12.56
N LYS A 59 7.26 6.66 12.01
CA LYS A 59 6.50 7.92 11.79
C LYS A 59 5.20 7.75 10.98
N ASN A 60 5.05 6.61 10.28
CA ASN A 60 3.91 6.32 9.42
C ASN A 60 3.32 4.91 9.61
N SER A 61 3.66 4.20 10.68
CA SER A 61 3.13 2.88 11.00
C SER A 61 2.13 2.96 12.14
N ILE A 62 1.13 2.07 12.14
CA ILE A 62 0.26 1.88 13.29
C ILE A 62 0.99 0.96 14.26
N LEU A 63 1.20 1.44 15.47
CA LEU A 63 1.84 0.69 16.54
C LEU A 63 0.77 0.11 17.48
N ILE A 64 0.73 -1.21 17.58
CA ILE A 64 -0.15 -1.97 18.47
C ILE A 64 0.74 -2.63 19.53
N TYR A 65 0.52 -2.30 20.77
CA TYR A 65 1.23 -2.88 21.90
C TYR A 65 0.35 -3.87 22.63
N VAL A 66 0.84 -5.11 22.75
CA VAL A 66 0.16 -6.17 23.48
C VAL A 66 0.59 -6.14 24.93
N LEU A 67 -0.37 -5.92 25.82
CA LEU A 67 -0.17 -5.89 27.26
C LEU A 67 -0.18 -7.32 27.80
N ASP A 68 0.90 -7.72 28.44
CA ASP A 68 0.95 -8.89 29.30
C ASP A 68 0.64 -8.49 30.75
N GLU A 69 0.24 -9.45 31.59
CA GLU A 69 -0.10 -9.22 33.03
C GLU A 69 1.06 -8.58 33.81
N LYS A 70 2.30 -8.70 33.30
CA LYS A 70 3.52 -8.20 33.94
C LYS A 70 3.94 -6.81 33.50
N ASN A 71 3.38 -6.28 32.41
CA ASN A 71 3.81 -5.03 31.80
C ASN A 71 2.88 -3.88 32.20
N ASN A 72 3.43 -2.84 32.81
CA ASN A 72 2.68 -1.67 33.23
C ASN A 72 2.73 -0.58 32.13
N ILE A 73 1.56 -0.05 31.74
CA ILE A 73 1.43 1.00 30.70
C ILE A 73 2.24 2.25 31.07
N PHE A 74 2.45 2.51 32.37
CA PHE A 74 3.08 3.72 32.86
C PHE A 74 4.61 3.76 32.68
N ASP A 75 5.26 2.63 32.37
CA ASP A 75 6.72 2.56 32.22
C ASP A 75 7.22 3.11 30.86
N HIS A 76 6.31 3.56 29.98
CA HIS A 76 6.62 3.86 28.57
C HIS A 76 6.14 5.24 28.10
N GLN A 77 6.28 6.26 28.93
CA GLN A 77 5.75 7.62 28.71
C GLN A 77 6.27 8.35 27.44
N ASN A 78 7.35 7.85 26.82
CA ASN A 78 7.99 8.52 25.68
C ASN A 78 7.69 7.89 24.31
N ILE A 79 6.83 6.87 24.24
CA ILE A 79 6.55 6.14 23.01
C ILE A 79 5.07 6.29 22.63
N TYR A 80 4.83 6.82 21.42
CA TYR A 80 3.47 6.93 20.91
C TYR A 80 2.99 5.57 20.40
N VAL A 81 2.02 4.96 21.11
CA VAL A 81 1.34 3.72 20.73
C VAL A 81 -0.07 4.07 20.28
N ASN A 82 -0.48 3.56 19.12
CA ASN A 82 -1.83 3.80 18.60
C ASN A 82 -2.90 3.01 19.35
N TYR A 83 -2.58 1.75 19.69
CA TYR A 83 -3.51 0.85 20.40
C TYR A 83 -2.78 0.03 21.44
N TYR A 84 -3.36 -0.03 22.65
CA TYR A 84 -3.01 -0.98 23.69
C TYR A 84 -4.05 -2.08 23.68
N ILE A 85 -3.62 -3.34 23.57
CA ILE A 85 -4.51 -4.50 23.54
C ILE A 85 -4.09 -5.51 24.59
N ARG A 86 -5.03 -6.32 25.06
CA ARG A 86 -4.79 -7.33 26.11
C ARG A 86 -4.52 -8.69 25.48
N ASN A 87 -3.56 -9.42 26.03
CA ASN A 87 -3.23 -10.75 25.54
C ASN A 87 -4.41 -11.73 25.67
N VAL A 88 -5.19 -11.61 26.76
CA VAL A 88 -6.36 -12.48 27.04
C VAL A 88 -7.51 -12.31 26.03
N SER A 89 -7.62 -11.15 25.38
CA SER A 89 -8.63 -10.85 24.34
C SER A 89 -8.00 -10.51 23.00
N LEU A 90 -6.85 -11.08 22.71
CA LEU A 90 -5.97 -10.70 21.60
C LEU A 90 -6.70 -10.59 20.24
N TYR A 91 -7.54 -11.59 19.91
CA TYR A 91 -8.27 -11.57 18.64
C TYR A 91 -9.24 -10.39 18.56
N GLU A 92 -10.11 -10.24 19.56
CA GLU A 92 -11.15 -9.21 19.55
C GLU A 92 -10.56 -7.81 19.59
N ASP A 93 -9.56 -7.59 20.45
CA ASP A 93 -8.90 -6.30 20.59
C ASP A 93 -8.10 -5.96 19.30
N LEU A 94 -7.45 -6.94 18.64
CA LEU A 94 -6.81 -6.75 17.34
C LEU A 94 -7.83 -6.43 16.26
N TYR A 95 -8.93 -7.16 16.19
CA TYR A 95 -10.00 -6.90 15.24
C TYR A 95 -10.50 -5.45 15.36
N GLN A 96 -10.78 -5.00 16.59
CA GLN A 96 -11.21 -3.62 16.84
C GLN A 96 -10.15 -2.57 16.47
N ALA A 97 -8.86 -2.85 16.72
CA ALA A 97 -7.76 -1.98 16.32
C ALA A 97 -7.67 -1.86 14.79
N PHE A 98 -7.76 -2.98 14.07
CA PHE A 98 -7.77 -2.96 12.60
C PHE A 98 -9.03 -2.31 12.03
N LEU A 99 -10.19 -2.56 12.61
CA LEU A 99 -11.46 -1.94 12.19
C LEU A 99 -11.39 -0.41 12.31
N LYS A 100 -10.92 0.12 13.44
CA LYS A 100 -10.72 1.56 13.65
C LYS A 100 -9.65 2.16 12.75
N SER A 101 -8.68 1.36 12.32
CA SER A 101 -7.58 1.79 11.44
C SER A 101 -7.87 1.58 9.96
N LYS A 102 -8.96 0.94 9.60
CA LYS A 102 -9.27 0.50 8.22
C LYS A 102 -9.15 1.65 7.22
N ASP A 103 -9.81 2.77 7.47
CA ASP A 103 -9.81 3.91 6.55
C ASP A 103 -8.41 4.51 6.37
N PHE A 104 -7.64 4.62 7.45
CA PHE A 104 -6.25 5.08 7.40
C PHE A 104 -5.39 4.12 6.57
N LEU A 105 -5.49 2.82 6.81
CA LEU A 105 -4.74 1.79 6.08
C LEU A 105 -5.11 1.76 4.61
N LEU A 106 -6.40 1.83 4.27
CA LEU A 106 -6.86 1.89 2.89
C LEU A 106 -6.35 3.14 2.19
N LYS A 107 -6.41 4.30 2.84
CA LYS A 107 -5.88 5.55 2.30
C LYS A 107 -4.36 5.45 2.08
N LYS A 108 -3.63 4.86 3.01
CA LYS A 108 -2.18 4.69 2.93
C LYS A 108 -1.77 3.77 1.77
N ILE A 109 -2.38 2.58 1.63
CA ILE A 109 -2.06 1.65 0.54
C ILE A 109 -2.51 2.17 -0.83
N ASN A 110 -3.53 3.03 -0.85
CA ASN A 110 -4.06 3.63 -2.06
C ASN A 110 -3.36 4.94 -2.46
N THR A 111 -2.38 5.40 -1.69
CA THR A 111 -1.61 6.61 -1.99
C THR A 111 -0.19 6.26 -2.42
N ILE A 112 0.31 6.93 -3.48
CA ILE A 112 1.73 6.91 -3.84
C ILE A 112 2.37 8.25 -3.46
N SER A 113 3.58 8.17 -2.91
CA SER A 113 4.40 9.34 -2.62
C SER A 113 5.55 9.42 -3.62
N LEU A 114 5.64 10.55 -4.32
CA LEU A 114 6.63 10.81 -5.36
C LEU A 114 7.36 12.11 -5.06
N LYS A 115 8.68 12.09 -5.14
CA LYS A 115 9.52 13.29 -5.00
C LYS A 115 10.04 13.73 -6.36
N SER A 116 9.82 14.99 -6.72
CA SER A 116 10.37 15.61 -7.91
C SER A 116 10.97 16.98 -7.55
N GLY A 117 12.28 17.08 -7.55
CA GLY A 117 13.00 18.25 -7.04
C GLY A 117 12.75 18.43 -5.53
N LYS A 118 12.25 19.61 -5.15
CA LYS A 118 11.89 19.95 -3.75
C LYS A 118 10.44 19.62 -3.40
N ILE A 119 9.61 19.17 -4.37
CA ILE A 119 8.17 18.94 -4.20
C ILE A 119 7.92 17.47 -3.90
N ASN A 120 7.12 17.20 -2.86
CA ASN A 120 6.58 15.87 -2.57
C ASN A 120 5.10 15.82 -2.99
N TYR A 121 4.77 14.85 -3.85
CA TYR A 121 3.42 14.61 -4.34
C TYR A 121 2.85 13.40 -3.61
N HIS A 122 1.61 13.50 -3.14
CA HIS A 122 0.83 12.42 -2.54
C HIS A 122 -0.41 12.21 -3.41
N ILE A 123 -0.38 11.19 -4.25
CA ILE A 123 -1.41 10.95 -5.28
C ILE A 123 -2.18 9.68 -4.93
N ILE A 124 -3.51 9.77 -4.91
CA ILE A 124 -4.39 8.63 -4.69
C ILE A 124 -4.41 7.79 -5.98
N LYS A 125 -4.00 6.51 -5.87
CA LYS A 125 -3.87 5.61 -7.03
C LYS A 125 -5.19 5.39 -7.77
N ASN A 126 -6.30 5.28 -7.03
CA ASN A 126 -7.63 5.08 -7.62
C ASN A 126 -8.04 6.26 -8.52
N ASN A 127 -7.51 7.44 -8.29
CA ASN A 127 -7.78 8.60 -9.12
C ASN A 127 -6.92 8.63 -10.39
N ILE A 128 -5.84 7.84 -10.46
CA ILE A 128 -4.97 7.80 -11.64
C ILE A 128 -5.69 7.04 -12.75
N LEU A 129 -5.89 7.70 -13.88
CA LEU A 129 -6.50 7.14 -15.08
C LEU A 129 -5.45 6.43 -15.94
N TYR A 130 -4.39 7.17 -16.27
CA TYR A 130 -3.23 6.65 -16.99
C TYR A 130 -2.01 7.54 -16.73
N ILE A 131 -0.85 7.08 -17.16
CA ILE A 131 0.41 7.84 -17.07
C ILE A 131 1.08 7.84 -18.44
N GLU A 132 1.41 9.02 -18.90
CA GLU A 132 2.14 9.25 -20.14
C GLU A 132 3.61 9.59 -19.85
N SER A 133 4.54 9.11 -20.68
CA SER A 133 5.92 9.56 -20.65
C SER A 133 6.23 10.45 -21.85
N PHE A 134 6.82 11.59 -21.56
CA PHE A 134 7.30 12.54 -22.58
C PHE A 134 8.74 12.97 -22.25
N ARG A 135 9.70 12.54 -23.06
CA ARG A 135 11.14 12.78 -22.83
C ARG A 135 11.58 12.30 -21.44
N ASN A 136 12.04 13.21 -20.57
CA ASN A 136 12.52 12.93 -19.20
C ASN A 136 11.44 13.12 -18.13
N TYR A 137 10.19 13.31 -18.54
CA TYR A 137 9.06 13.57 -17.65
C TYR A 137 7.99 12.50 -17.81
N ILE A 138 7.18 12.38 -16.79
CA ILE A 138 5.89 11.70 -16.87
C ILE A 138 4.79 12.70 -16.54
N VAL A 139 3.63 12.50 -17.15
CA VAL A 139 2.39 13.17 -16.79
C VAL A 139 1.47 12.10 -16.21
N ILE A 140 1.06 12.28 -14.95
CA ILE A 140 0.08 11.43 -14.27
C ILE A 140 -1.27 12.08 -14.44
N HIS A 141 -2.10 11.50 -15.29
CA HIS A 141 -3.47 11.96 -15.53
C HIS A 141 -4.40 11.35 -14.51
N THR A 142 -5.08 12.21 -13.75
CA THR A 142 -6.05 11.76 -12.74
C THR A 142 -7.44 12.30 -13.03
N SER A 143 -8.45 11.79 -12.32
CA SER A 143 -9.82 12.29 -12.40
C SER A 143 -10.01 13.71 -11.88
N ILE A 144 -8.99 14.30 -11.21
CA ILE A 144 -9.07 15.61 -10.56
C ILE A 144 -8.14 16.61 -11.24
N SER A 145 -6.88 16.22 -11.51
CA SER A 145 -5.84 17.09 -12.04
C SER A 145 -4.68 16.28 -12.59
N ASP A 146 -3.83 16.91 -13.42
CA ASP A 146 -2.63 16.32 -13.97
C ASP A 146 -1.39 16.72 -13.19
N TYR A 147 -0.45 15.79 -13.04
CA TYR A 147 0.81 16.02 -12.35
C TYR A 147 1.99 15.71 -13.26
N THR A 148 2.82 16.74 -13.55
CA THR A 148 4.04 16.58 -14.36
C THR A 148 5.26 16.45 -13.45
N LEU A 149 6.01 15.33 -13.58
CA LEU A 149 7.16 15.04 -12.75
C LEU A 149 8.36 14.59 -13.60
N ARG A 150 9.56 14.97 -13.17
CA ARG A 150 10.79 14.39 -13.74
C ARG A 150 10.99 12.97 -13.19
N TYR A 151 10.47 12.01 -13.91
CA TYR A 151 10.40 10.59 -13.50
C TYR A 151 10.39 9.69 -14.74
N THR A 152 10.51 8.37 -14.56
CA THR A 152 10.42 7.40 -15.67
C THR A 152 9.26 6.43 -15.45
N LEU A 153 8.63 5.94 -16.54
CA LEU A 153 7.58 4.92 -16.47
C LEU A 153 8.02 3.68 -15.70
N LYS A 154 9.27 3.22 -15.90
CA LYS A 154 9.81 2.05 -15.21
C LYS A 154 9.87 2.26 -13.68
N LYS A 155 10.26 3.46 -13.23
CA LYS A 155 10.34 3.77 -11.79
C LYS A 155 8.97 3.90 -11.15
N ILE A 156 8.02 4.53 -11.82
CA ILE A 156 6.67 4.69 -11.28
C ILE A 156 5.90 3.37 -11.30
N HIS A 157 6.02 2.57 -12.35
CA HIS A 157 5.37 1.27 -12.47
C HIS A 157 5.70 0.34 -11.27
N LYS A 158 6.95 0.36 -10.79
CA LYS A 158 7.36 -0.39 -9.59
C LYS A 158 6.67 0.05 -8.28
N LYS A 159 6.11 1.27 -8.25
CA LYS A 159 5.41 1.81 -7.07
C LYS A 159 3.89 1.66 -7.14
N LEU A 160 3.39 1.32 -8.32
CA LEU A 160 1.97 1.08 -8.58
C LEU A 160 1.63 -0.39 -8.35
N GLY A 161 0.35 -0.69 -8.19
CA GLY A 161 -0.14 -2.07 -8.08
C GLY A 161 -0.32 -2.75 -9.43
N ASN A 162 -0.78 -4.01 -9.40
CA ASN A 162 -1.00 -4.84 -10.58
C ASN A 162 -2.12 -4.31 -11.48
N GLU A 163 -2.93 -3.39 -10.98
CA GLU A 163 -3.96 -2.68 -11.73
C GLU A 163 -3.39 -1.75 -12.80
N PHE A 164 -2.10 -1.40 -12.70
CA PHE A 164 -1.42 -0.57 -13.70
C PHE A 164 -0.60 -1.41 -14.66
N VAL A 165 -0.92 -1.32 -15.94
CA VAL A 165 -0.28 -2.13 -16.98
C VAL A 165 0.32 -1.24 -18.06
N GLN A 166 1.51 -1.58 -18.51
CA GLN A 166 2.12 -0.90 -19.65
C GLN A 166 1.49 -1.38 -20.94
N CYS A 167 0.74 -0.49 -21.62
CA CYS A 167 0.08 -0.77 -22.90
C CYS A 167 0.87 -0.26 -24.11
N HIS A 168 1.81 0.67 -23.90
CA HIS A 168 2.66 1.24 -24.95
C HIS A 168 4.02 1.65 -24.37
N LYS A 169 5.03 1.88 -25.22
CA LYS A 169 6.34 2.37 -24.76
C LYS A 169 6.25 3.64 -23.92
N SER A 170 5.21 4.46 -24.16
CA SER A 170 4.99 5.74 -23.48
C SER A 170 3.80 5.76 -22.53
N TYR A 171 3.02 4.68 -22.40
CA TYR A 171 1.80 4.68 -21.59
C TYR A 171 1.72 3.54 -20.60
N LEU A 172 1.33 3.88 -19.36
CA LEU A 172 0.79 2.98 -18.34
C LEU A 172 -0.70 3.28 -18.16
N VAL A 173 -1.54 2.27 -18.20
CA VAL A 173 -3.00 2.40 -18.02
C VAL A 173 -3.44 1.76 -16.72
N ASN A 174 -4.39 2.38 -16.03
CA ASN A 174 -5.09 1.76 -14.90
C ASN A 174 -6.26 0.94 -15.44
N LEU A 175 -6.20 -0.39 -15.28
CA LEU A 175 -7.21 -1.33 -15.79
C LEU A 175 -8.60 -1.07 -15.21
N ASN A 176 -8.71 -0.53 -14.00
CA ASN A 176 -9.99 -0.20 -13.37
C ASN A 176 -10.77 0.92 -14.11
N ASN A 177 -10.07 1.66 -14.98
CA ASN A 177 -10.65 2.75 -15.77
C ASN A 177 -10.85 2.39 -17.25
N VAL A 178 -10.55 1.16 -17.65
CA VAL A 178 -10.74 0.68 -19.03
C VAL A 178 -12.21 0.34 -19.26
N ILE A 179 -12.79 0.87 -20.35
CA ILE A 179 -14.13 0.51 -20.84
C ILE A 179 -14.01 -0.63 -21.85
N CYS A 180 -13.18 -0.45 -22.87
CA CYS A 180 -13.01 -1.49 -23.88
C CYS A 180 -11.58 -1.48 -24.45
N ILE A 181 -11.20 -2.62 -25.02
CA ILE A 181 -9.95 -2.82 -25.74
C ILE A 181 -10.29 -3.19 -27.16
N LYS A 182 -9.82 -2.37 -28.09
CA LYS A 182 -9.86 -2.61 -29.52
C LYS A 182 -8.52 -3.17 -29.97
N GLU A 183 -8.42 -3.57 -31.23
CA GLU A 183 -7.21 -4.22 -31.75
C GLU A 183 -5.90 -3.46 -31.44
N ASN A 184 -5.91 -2.11 -31.58
CA ASN A 184 -4.72 -1.27 -31.42
C ASN A 184 -4.90 -0.15 -30.39
N THR A 185 -6.02 -0.11 -29.68
CA THR A 185 -6.34 1.00 -28.76
C THR A 185 -7.10 0.53 -27.52
N ILE A 186 -6.93 1.28 -26.43
CA ILE A 186 -7.67 1.14 -25.17
C ILE A 186 -8.51 2.39 -24.97
N GLU A 187 -9.79 2.23 -24.69
CA GLU A 187 -10.72 3.30 -24.40
C GLU A 187 -11.02 3.36 -22.90
N LEU A 188 -10.89 4.55 -22.32
CA LEU A 188 -11.03 4.81 -20.89
C LEU A 188 -12.37 5.50 -20.56
N LYS A 189 -12.80 5.42 -19.31
CA LYS A 189 -14.06 6.01 -18.79
C LYS A 189 -14.18 7.53 -19.01
N ASN A 190 -13.07 8.23 -19.22
CA ASN A 190 -13.03 9.67 -19.53
C ASN A 190 -12.92 9.97 -21.03
N GLU A 191 -13.33 9.04 -21.88
CA GLU A 191 -13.31 9.16 -23.36
C GLU A 191 -11.91 9.24 -23.99
N VAL A 192 -10.85 9.09 -23.18
CA VAL A 192 -9.47 9.05 -23.68
C VAL A 192 -9.20 7.71 -24.32
N THR A 193 -8.57 7.75 -25.50
CA THR A 193 -8.12 6.56 -26.22
C THR A 193 -6.60 6.49 -26.21
N LEU A 194 -6.03 5.40 -25.71
CA LEU A 194 -4.60 5.15 -25.66
C LEU A 194 -4.17 4.12 -26.71
N PRO A 195 -3.01 4.26 -27.34
CA PRO A 195 -2.50 3.28 -28.29
C PRO A 195 -1.96 2.04 -27.58
N ILE A 196 -2.08 0.87 -28.22
CA ILE A 196 -1.46 -0.38 -27.79
C ILE A 196 -0.25 -0.66 -28.69
N GLY A 197 0.94 -0.72 -28.10
CA GLY A 197 2.15 -1.13 -28.82
C GLY A 197 2.20 -2.65 -29.04
N ASN A 198 2.62 -3.11 -30.20
CA ASN A 198 2.60 -4.54 -30.59
C ASN A 198 3.19 -5.48 -29.54
N LYS A 199 4.32 -5.12 -28.94
CA LYS A 199 4.99 -5.96 -27.92
C LYS A 199 4.23 -6.03 -26.58
N TYR A 200 3.23 -5.17 -26.36
CA TYR A 200 2.46 -5.12 -25.11
C TYR A 200 1.12 -5.84 -25.22
N LYS A 201 0.64 -6.12 -26.45
CA LYS A 201 -0.67 -6.73 -26.71
C LYS A 201 -0.85 -8.05 -25.95
N GLN A 202 0.10 -9.00 -26.11
CA GLN A 202 -0.03 -10.33 -25.51
C GLN A 202 -0.15 -10.26 -23.99
N ASN A 203 0.67 -9.44 -23.34
CA ASN A 203 0.62 -9.26 -21.89
C ASN A 203 -0.70 -8.64 -21.42
N LEU A 204 -1.19 -7.65 -22.15
CA LEU A 204 -2.45 -6.97 -21.85
C LEU A 204 -3.64 -7.95 -21.95
N TYR A 205 -3.72 -8.72 -23.04
CA TYR A 205 -4.77 -9.72 -23.22
C TYR A 205 -4.75 -10.81 -22.15
N ASN A 206 -3.56 -11.31 -21.77
CA ASN A 206 -3.42 -12.32 -20.72
C ASN A 206 -3.88 -11.83 -19.34
N LEU A 207 -3.87 -10.53 -19.08
CA LEU A 207 -4.30 -9.97 -17.80
C LEU A 207 -5.81 -9.71 -17.71
N ILE A 208 -6.46 -9.50 -18.84
CA ILE A 208 -7.87 -9.10 -18.90
C ILE A 208 -8.80 -10.31 -19.15
N TYR A 209 -8.32 -11.31 -19.87
CA TYR A 209 -9.11 -12.49 -20.21
C TYR A 209 -8.75 -13.72 -19.35
N LYS A 210 -8.13 -13.48 -18.17
CA LYS A 210 -8.01 -14.47 -17.09
C LYS A 210 -9.29 -14.45 -16.24
#